data_7a735f5d69f4b7cc8a515f81d1485672
#
_entry.id   7a735f5d69f4b7cc8a515f81d1485672
#
_cell.length_a   1.000
_cell.length_b   1.000
_cell.length_c   1.000
_cell.angle_alpha   90.00
_cell.angle_beta   90.00
_cell.angle_gamma   90.00
#
_symmetry.space_group_name_H-M   'P 1'
#
loop_
_entity.id
_entity.type
_entity.pdbx_description
1 polymer ?
#
loop_
_entity_poly.entity_id
_entity_poly.type
_entity_poly.pdbx_seq_one_letter_code
_entity_poly.pdbx_strand_id
1 'polypeptide(L)'
;MTLDEMEDVLSRLGVQTVGTRGSEIQGFCPGHVQRTGHEDRNPSWYINADTGAHICFSCQFKGSLFYLICYAQNLYNDLGADFEAAKKWLNDGGELSEALDRATAKKPELFEELIYISEAALAAFSTPPDFALKSRGLKESSAAHYEILWDNRRENWITPIRNAATGVLMGWQEKGYRGRFFRNYPSGMKKSESLFGFKQYVEGDMIVVESPLDVVRLHSLGITGGVATFGSMVSKDQVNLIRSADRVIFAMDNDDAGAHSSVSLLHASRVFGFDAWFFDYTGTDMKDVGGMSRSEIEQGLANAKHSINWSAWE
;
A
#
# COMPACT_ATOMS: atom_id res chain seq x y z
N MET A 1 3.51 22.73 -11.00
CA MET A 1 3.79 23.13 -12.39
C MET A 1 2.51 23.71 -12.97
N THR A 2 2.61 24.64 -13.91
CA THR A 2 1.43 25.07 -14.69
C THR A 2 1.03 23.96 -15.66
N LEU A 3 -0.19 24.04 -16.23
CA LEU A 3 -0.64 23.09 -17.26
C LEU A 3 0.28 23.12 -18.48
N ASP A 4 0.63 24.30 -18.96
CA ASP A 4 1.47 24.49 -20.14
C ASP A 4 2.88 23.90 -19.94
N GLU A 5 3.47 24.09 -18.75
CA GLU A 5 4.75 23.48 -18.38
C GLU A 5 4.68 21.95 -18.34
N MET A 6 3.58 21.41 -17.83
CA MET A 6 3.38 19.94 -17.81
C MET A 6 3.16 19.38 -19.22
N GLU A 7 2.40 20.07 -20.07
CA GLU A 7 2.18 19.67 -21.46
C GLU A 7 3.50 19.69 -22.27
N ASP A 8 4.38 20.68 -22.04
CA ASP A 8 5.70 20.71 -22.64
C ASP A 8 6.56 19.49 -22.23
N VAL A 9 6.58 19.18 -20.93
CA VAL A 9 7.28 17.99 -20.43
C VAL A 9 6.74 16.71 -21.04
N LEU A 10 5.42 16.55 -21.11
CA LEU A 10 4.78 15.37 -21.70
C LEU A 10 5.08 15.24 -23.18
N SER A 11 5.09 16.36 -23.90
CA SER A 11 5.47 16.42 -25.33
C SER A 11 6.93 15.97 -25.54
N ARG A 12 7.85 16.46 -24.71
CA ARG A 12 9.26 16.05 -24.72
C ARG A 12 9.47 14.57 -24.39
N LEU A 13 8.59 14.00 -23.56
CA LEU A 13 8.58 12.57 -23.25
C LEU A 13 7.91 11.71 -24.33
N GLY A 14 7.32 12.32 -25.37
CA GLY A 14 6.59 11.63 -26.42
C GLY A 14 5.22 11.08 -25.96
N VAL A 15 4.67 11.60 -24.85
CA VAL A 15 3.37 11.18 -24.33
C VAL A 15 2.26 11.90 -25.11
N GLN A 16 1.35 11.13 -25.71
CA GLN A 16 0.21 11.69 -26.44
C GLN A 16 -0.91 12.08 -25.47
N THR A 17 -1.24 13.36 -25.43
CA THR A 17 -2.34 13.92 -24.65
C THR A 17 -3.57 14.17 -25.52
N VAL A 18 -4.78 14.12 -24.96
CA VAL A 18 -6.05 14.31 -25.68
C VAL A 18 -6.89 15.45 -25.14
N GLY A 19 -6.62 15.93 -23.93
CA GLY A 19 -7.34 17.07 -23.34
C GLY A 19 -7.02 17.29 -21.88
N THR A 20 -7.52 18.42 -21.36
CA THR A 20 -7.32 18.86 -19.98
C THR A 20 -8.64 19.15 -19.28
N ARG A 21 -8.70 18.89 -17.98
CA ARG A 21 -9.84 19.25 -17.14
C ARG A 21 -9.36 19.71 -15.76
N GLY A 22 -9.42 21.01 -15.49
CA GLY A 22 -8.78 21.59 -14.30
C GLY A 22 -7.27 21.35 -14.36
N SER A 23 -6.68 20.79 -13.32
CA SER A 23 -5.26 20.42 -13.29
C SER A 23 -4.96 19.02 -13.86
N GLU A 24 -5.96 18.30 -14.37
CA GLU A 24 -5.78 16.95 -14.91
C GLU A 24 -5.58 16.98 -16.42
N ILE A 25 -4.52 16.34 -16.89
CA ILE A 25 -4.24 16.11 -18.32
C ILE A 25 -4.53 14.64 -18.61
N GLN A 26 -5.38 14.39 -19.63
CA GLN A 26 -5.72 13.05 -20.09
C GLN A 26 -4.89 12.68 -21.32
N GLY A 27 -4.45 11.43 -21.41
CA GLY A 27 -3.68 10.94 -22.55
C GLY A 27 -3.69 9.43 -22.70
N PHE A 28 -2.88 8.94 -23.66
CA PHE A 28 -2.61 7.51 -23.82
C PHE A 28 -1.48 7.08 -22.89
N CYS A 29 -1.64 5.90 -22.31
CA CYS A 29 -0.70 5.42 -21.29
C CYS A 29 0.66 5.03 -21.91
N PRO A 30 1.76 5.69 -21.55
CA PRO A 30 3.08 5.34 -22.09
C PRO A 30 3.58 3.96 -21.65
N GLY A 31 3.13 3.47 -20.49
CA GLY A 31 3.48 2.16 -19.96
C GLY A 31 2.56 1.02 -20.38
N HIS A 32 1.56 1.27 -21.24
CA HIS A 32 0.52 0.29 -21.52
C HIS A 32 1.05 -0.96 -22.25
N VAL A 33 1.85 -0.75 -23.30
CA VAL A 33 2.42 -1.85 -24.11
C VAL A 33 3.25 -2.80 -23.25
N GLN A 34 4.12 -2.26 -22.39
CA GLN A 34 4.99 -3.08 -21.56
C GLN A 34 4.22 -3.91 -20.53
N ARG A 35 3.08 -3.39 -20.07
CA ARG A 35 2.26 -4.05 -19.02
C ARG A 35 1.19 -4.99 -19.56
N THR A 36 0.70 -4.76 -20.78
CA THR A 36 -0.43 -5.51 -21.36
C THR A 36 -0.10 -6.20 -22.67
N GLY A 37 1.05 -5.88 -23.28
CA GLY A 37 1.43 -6.35 -24.63
C GLY A 37 0.71 -5.65 -25.78
N HIS A 38 -0.17 -4.68 -25.50
CA HIS A 38 -0.98 -3.97 -26.51
C HIS A 38 -0.88 -2.46 -26.32
N GLU A 39 -1.06 -1.69 -27.40
CA GLU A 39 -1.17 -0.24 -27.33
C GLU A 39 -2.44 0.19 -26.59
N ASP A 40 -2.38 1.33 -25.91
CA ASP A 40 -3.55 1.95 -25.29
C ASP A 40 -4.45 2.51 -26.39
N ARG A 41 -5.60 1.89 -26.61
CA ARG A 41 -6.55 2.29 -27.65
C ARG A 41 -7.56 3.36 -27.20
N ASN A 42 -7.66 3.55 -25.88
CA ASN A 42 -8.52 4.54 -25.27
C ASN A 42 -7.68 5.40 -24.32
N PRO A 43 -7.85 6.73 -24.29
CA PRO A 43 -7.10 7.60 -23.41
C PRO A 43 -7.50 7.35 -21.95
N SER A 44 -6.86 6.38 -21.33
CA SER A 44 -7.15 5.89 -19.97
C SER A 44 -6.16 6.35 -18.91
N TRP A 45 -5.17 7.15 -19.34
CA TRP A 45 -4.11 7.66 -18.47
C TRP A 45 -4.34 9.15 -18.14
N TYR A 46 -4.04 9.51 -16.90
CA TYR A 46 -4.17 10.87 -16.38
C TYR A 46 -2.93 11.28 -15.59
N ILE A 47 -2.55 12.54 -15.67
CA ILE A 47 -1.56 13.17 -14.81
C ILE A 47 -2.09 14.49 -14.27
N ASN A 48 -1.84 14.74 -12.99
CA ASN A 48 -2.19 15.99 -12.35
C ASN A 48 -1.01 16.96 -12.42
N ALA A 49 -1.20 18.13 -13.02
CA ALA A 49 -0.15 19.14 -13.24
C ALA A 49 0.37 19.73 -11.91
N ASP A 50 -0.47 19.84 -10.87
CA ASP A 50 -0.07 20.44 -9.59
C ASP A 50 0.80 19.50 -8.78
N THR A 51 0.53 18.18 -8.82
CA THR A 51 1.19 17.18 -7.98
C THR A 51 2.20 16.32 -8.74
N GLY A 52 2.11 16.26 -10.06
CA GLY A 52 2.88 15.34 -10.90
C GLY A 52 2.50 13.87 -10.75
N ALA A 53 1.44 13.55 -10.00
CA ALA A 53 0.96 12.19 -9.84
C ALA A 53 0.22 11.73 -11.09
N HIS A 54 0.51 10.53 -11.58
CA HIS A 54 -0.16 9.95 -12.74
C HIS A 54 -0.69 8.55 -12.48
N ILE A 55 -1.74 8.18 -13.23
CA ILE A 55 -2.35 6.85 -13.18
C ILE A 55 -3.01 6.50 -14.51
N CYS A 56 -2.85 5.26 -14.96
CA CYS A 56 -3.66 4.64 -16.00
C CYS A 56 -4.73 3.76 -15.36
N PHE A 57 -5.99 4.05 -15.61
CA PHE A 57 -7.10 3.28 -15.05
C PHE A 57 -7.27 1.91 -15.72
N SER A 58 -6.67 1.70 -16.89
CA SER A 58 -6.73 0.43 -17.61
C SER A 58 -5.63 -0.55 -17.14
N CYS A 59 -4.34 -0.16 -17.21
CA CYS A 59 -3.23 -1.05 -16.90
C CYS A 59 -2.58 -0.81 -15.52
N GLN A 60 -3.10 0.15 -14.74
CA GLN A 60 -2.59 0.53 -13.41
C GLN A 60 -1.13 1.06 -13.41
N PHE A 61 -0.61 1.52 -14.56
CA PHE A 61 0.64 2.26 -14.61
C PHE A 61 0.48 3.57 -13.86
N LYS A 62 1.24 3.76 -12.79
CA LYS A 62 1.10 4.92 -11.89
C LYS A 62 2.43 5.30 -11.25
N GLY A 63 2.55 6.57 -10.87
CA GLY A 63 3.73 7.08 -10.18
C GLY A 63 3.76 8.60 -10.11
N SER A 64 4.94 9.15 -9.84
CA SER A 64 5.23 10.58 -9.92
C SER A 64 5.73 10.96 -11.31
N LEU A 65 5.76 12.25 -11.60
CA LEU A 65 6.39 12.78 -12.83
C LEU A 65 7.83 12.28 -13.00
N PHE A 66 8.62 12.25 -11.92
CA PHE A 66 10.00 11.75 -11.99
C PHE A 66 10.06 10.27 -12.35
N TYR A 67 9.13 9.46 -11.85
CA TYR A 67 9.03 8.05 -12.24
C TYR A 67 8.65 7.91 -13.72
N LEU A 68 7.73 8.75 -14.21
CA LEU A 68 7.38 8.80 -15.63
C LEU A 68 8.58 9.18 -16.51
N ILE A 69 9.38 10.16 -16.08
CA ILE A 69 10.61 10.57 -16.79
C ILE A 69 11.62 9.40 -16.79
N CYS A 70 11.87 8.77 -15.65
CA CYS A 70 12.74 7.58 -15.58
C CYS A 70 12.28 6.50 -16.54
N TYR A 71 10.98 6.22 -16.55
CA TYR A 71 10.38 5.22 -17.43
C TYR A 71 10.58 5.57 -18.90
N ALA A 72 10.19 6.77 -19.33
CA ALA A 72 10.22 7.19 -20.73
C ALA A 72 11.65 7.37 -21.28
N GLN A 73 12.60 7.78 -20.43
CA GLN A 73 13.99 8.03 -20.79
C GLN A 73 14.94 6.87 -20.42
N ASN A 74 14.38 5.76 -19.92
CA ASN A 74 15.16 4.58 -19.48
C ASN A 74 16.27 4.93 -18.46
N LEU A 75 15.95 5.81 -17.49
CA LEU A 75 16.88 6.26 -16.46
C LEU A 75 16.79 5.36 -15.24
N TYR A 76 17.59 4.31 -15.23
CA TYR A 76 17.66 3.34 -14.13
C TYR A 76 19.13 3.10 -13.75
N ASN A 77 19.36 2.85 -12.47
CA ASN A 77 20.63 2.41 -11.92
C ASN A 77 20.43 1.11 -11.11
N ASP A 78 21.49 0.62 -10.49
CA ASP A 78 21.46 -0.64 -9.71
C ASP A 78 20.46 -0.63 -8.53
N LEU A 79 19.95 0.54 -8.14
CA LEU A 79 18.97 0.74 -7.07
C LEU A 79 17.55 0.95 -7.59
N GLY A 80 17.33 0.94 -8.91
CA GLY A 80 16.03 1.17 -9.55
C GLY A 80 15.95 2.49 -10.32
N ALA A 81 14.81 3.19 -10.29
CA ALA A 81 14.61 4.44 -11.00
C ALA A 81 15.55 5.55 -10.50
N ASP A 82 16.31 6.15 -11.41
CA ASP A 82 17.27 7.22 -11.11
C ASP A 82 16.59 8.60 -11.11
N PHE A 83 16.07 8.99 -9.96
CA PHE A 83 15.35 10.27 -9.81
C PHE A 83 16.26 11.49 -9.91
N GLU A 84 17.56 11.36 -9.62
CA GLU A 84 18.51 12.47 -9.81
C GLU A 84 18.77 12.70 -11.31
N ALA A 85 18.92 11.63 -12.08
CA ALA A 85 19.01 11.73 -13.53
C ALA A 85 17.72 12.30 -14.15
N ALA A 86 16.54 11.89 -13.64
CA ALA A 86 15.26 12.45 -14.08
C ALA A 86 15.12 13.95 -13.76
N LYS A 87 15.56 14.36 -12.59
CA LYS A 87 15.60 15.77 -12.19
C LYS A 87 16.52 16.58 -13.10
N LYS A 88 17.72 16.05 -13.39
CA LYS A 88 18.64 16.67 -14.32
C LYS A 88 18.04 16.78 -15.73
N TRP A 89 17.44 15.73 -16.25
CA TRP A 89 16.76 15.74 -17.56
C TRP A 89 15.69 16.81 -17.65
N LEU A 90 14.89 16.98 -16.59
CA LEU A 90 13.86 18.00 -16.52
C LEU A 90 14.46 19.41 -16.52
N ASN A 91 15.56 19.66 -15.80
CA ASN A 91 16.25 20.94 -15.73
C ASN A 91 16.99 21.32 -17.02
N ASP A 92 17.56 20.34 -17.74
CA ASP A 92 18.31 20.59 -18.98
C ASP A 92 17.40 21.10 -20.13
N GLY A 93 16.10 21.14 -19.94
CA GLY A 93 15.10 21.62 -20.90
C GLY A 93 14.88 23.13 -20.95
N GLY A 94 15.64 23.97 -20.23
CA GLY A 94 15.53 25.45 -20.29
C GLY A 94 14.75 26.04 -19.09
N GLU A 95 13.92 27.07 -19.29
CA GLU A 95 13.24 27.89 -18.29
C GLU A 95 12.44 27.14 -17.19
N LEU A 96 12.35 25.83 -17.28
CA LEU A 96 11.73 24.95 -16.29
C LEU A 96 12.51 24.84 -14.95
N SER A 97 13.78 25.26 -14.92
CA SER A 97 14.61 25.20 -13.71
C SER A 97 13.98 25.99 -12.55
N GLU A 98 13.47 27.19 -12.82
CA GLU A 98 12.83 28.03 -11.79
C GLU A 98 11.45 27.50 -11.34
N ALA A 99 10.70 26.88 -12.26
CA ALA A 99 9.41 26.26 -11.93
C ALA A 99 9.63 24.99 -11.09
N LEU A 100 10.73 24.25 -11.35
CA LEU A 100 11.08 23.07 -10.58
C LEU A 100 11.59 23.46 -9.19
N ASP A 101 12.40 24.51 -9.07
CA ASP A 101 12.84 25.03 -7.76
C ASP A 101 11.65 25.54 -6.94
N ARG A 102 10.59 26.03 -7.58
CA ARG A 102 9.29 26.34 -6.94
C ARG A 102 8.48 25.09 -6.58
N ALA A 103 8.49 24.05 -7.42
CA ALA A 103 7.77 22.80 -7.17
C ALA A 103 8.53 21.85 -6.23
N THR A 104 9.88 21.93 -6.21
CA THR A 104 10.76 21.19 -5.30
C THR A 104 11.23 22.02 -4.12
N ALA A 105 11.08 23.38 -4.15
CA ALA A 105 11.10 24.15 -2.93
C ALA A 105 10.16 23.40 -1.99
N LYS A 106 10.74 22.76 -0.96
CA LYS A 106 9.94 22.26 0.15
C LYS A 106 8.85 23.29 0.35
N LYS A 107 7.59 22.94 0.07
CA LYS A 107 6.48 23.65 0.67
C LYS A 107 7.00 23.97 2.05
N PRO A 108 7.07 25.26 2.46
CA PRO A 108 7.48 25.55 3.83
C PRO A 108 6.74 24.49 4.60
N GLU A 109 7.43 23.69 5.42
CA GLU A 109 6.75 22.76 6.30
C GLU A 109 5.65 23.65 6.88
N LEU A 110 4.51 23.68 6.23
CA LEU A 110 3.27 23.91 6.89
C LEU A 110 3.46 22.89 7.97
N PHE A 111 3.77 23.36 9.21
CA PHE A 111 3.57 22.55 10.36
C PHE A 111 2.30 21.83 10.02
N GLU A 112 2.44 20.56 9.49
CA GLU A 112 1.28 19.69 9.39
C GLU A 112 0.81 19.81 10.81
N GLU A 113 -0.24 20.62 11.04
CA GLU A 113 -0.94 20.56 12.31
C GLU A 113 -1.19 19.08 12.42
N LEU A 114 -0.37 18.44 13.27
CA LEU A 114 -0.54 17.05 13.59
C LEU A 114 -1.99 17.01 14.01
N ILE A 115 -2.87 16.54 13.13
CA ILE A 115 -4.29 16.44 13.42
C ILE A 115 -4.30 15.42 14.55
N TYR A 116 -4.20 15.96 15.77
CA TYR A 116 -4.21 15.14 16.99
C TYR A 116 -5.63 14.62 17.13
N ILE A 117 -5.78 13.37 16.77
CA ILE A 117 -7.04 12.67 16.97
C ILE A 117 -7.05 12.16 18.39
N SER A 118 -7.92 12.75 19.19
CA SER A 118 -8.13 12.31 20.56
C SER A 118 -8.65 10.87 20.60
N GLU A 119 -8.17 10.07 21.54
CA GLU A 119 -8.73 8.73 21.84
C GLU A 119 -10.25 8.80 22.09
N ALA A 120 -10.75 9.92 22.62
CA ALA A 120 -12.18 10.14 22.81
C ALA A 120 -13.01 10.07 21.50
N ALA A 121 -12.38 10.29 20.34
CA ALA A 121 -13.08 10.15 19.07
C ALA A 121 -13.52 8.71 18.78
N LEU A 122 -12.80 7.72 19.32
CA LEU A 122 -13.17 6.31 19.20
C LEU A 122 -14.39 5.92 20.03
N ALA A 123 -14.77 6.73 21.03
CA ALA A 123 -15.99 6.50 21.84
C ALA A 123 -17.31 6.64 21.04
N ALA A 124 -17.24 7.18 19.81
CA ALA A 124 -18.35 7.20 18.88
C ALA A 124 -18.71 5.82 18.30
N PHE A 125 -17.83 4.84 18.46
CA PHE A 125 -17.96 3.48 17.93
C PHE A 125 -18.20 2.48 19.06
N SER A 126 -18.83 1.36 18.73
CA SER A 126 -19.12 0.28 19.66
C SER A 126 -18.23 -0.94 19.41
N THR A 127 -18.37 -1.97 20.25
CA THR A 127 -17.87 -3.32 19.95
C THR A 127 -18.60 -3.89 18.73
N PRO A 128 -17.92 -4.68 17.88
CA PRO A 128 -18.57 -5.31 16.74
C PRO A 128 -19.69 -6.28 17.20
N PRO A 129 -20.86 -6.24 16.54
CA PRO A 129 -21.95 -7.14 16.89
C PRO A 129 -21.65 -8.59 16.48
N ASP A 130 -22.26 -9.53 17.16
CA ASP A 130 -22.10 -10.98 16.98
C ASP A 130 -22.22 -11.43 15.51
N PHE A 131 -23.19 -10.88 14.78
CA PHE A 131 -23.38 -11.26 13.38
C PHE A 131 -22.19 -10.86 12.49
N ALA A 132 -21.58 -9.70 12.79
CA ALA A 132 -20.40 -9.23 12.06
C ALA A 132 -19.17 -10.09 12.41
N LEU A 133 -18.96 -10.37 13.70
CA LEU A 133 -17.87 -11.25 14.15
C LEU A 133 -18.00 -12.64 13.52
N LYS A 134 -19.17 -13.26 13.58
CA LYS A 134 -19.44 -14.59 13.00
C LYS A 134 -19.23 -14.64 11.49
N SER A 135 -19.58 -13.57 10.77
CA SER A 135 -19.40 -13.52 9.30
C SER A 135 -17.94 -13.60 8.86
N ARG A 136 -17.02 -13.23 9.74
CA ARG A 136 -15.57 -13.28 9.53
C ARG A 136 -14.87 -14.35 10.38
N GLY A 137 -15.62 -15.14 11.15
CA GLY A 137 -15.09 -16.14 12.07
C GLY A 137 -14.21 -15.55 13.16
N LEU A 138 -14.49 -14.31 13.59
CA LEU A 138 -13.73 -13.61 14.63
C LEU A 138 -14.31 -13.92 16.01
N LYS A 139 -13.40 -14.04 17.00
CA LYS A 139 -13.79 -14.06 18.41
C LYS A 139 -13.87 -12.64 18.96
N GLU A 140 -14.86 -12.38 19.82
CA GLU A 140 -15.00 -11.09 20.50
C GLU A 140 -13.72 -10.71 21.27
N SER A 141 -13.12 -11.67 21.99
CA SER A 141 -11.87 -11.45 22.72
C SER A 141 -10.70 -11.05 21.81
N SER A 142 -10.64 -11.59 20.58
CA SER A 142 -9.63 -11.22 19.59
C SER A 142 -9.88 -9.83 19.02
N ALA A 143 -11.13 -9.50 18.72
CA ALA A 143 -11.50 -8.16 18.27
C ALA A 143 -11.18 -7.10 19.32
N ALA A 144 -11.50 -7.39 20.60
CA ALA A 144 -11.16 -6.51 21.72
C ALA A 144 -9.65 -6.36 21.92
N HIS A 145 -8.88 -7.46 21.81
CA HIS A 145 -7.41 -7.46 21.93
C HIS A 145 -6.74 -6.54 20.89
N TYR A 146 -7.30 -6.47 19.69
CA TYR A 146 -6.81 -5.61 18.60
C TYR A 146 -7.59 -4.31 18.45
N GLU A 147 -8.40 -3.93 19.42
CA GLU A 147 -9.17 -2.68 19.44
C GLU A 147 -10.08 -2.50 18.22
N ILE A 148 -10.62 -3.59 17.63
CA ILE A 148 -11.55 -3.50 16.51
C ILE A 148 -12.90 -2.98 17.01
N LEU A 149 -13.40 -1.95 16.35
CA LEU A 149 -14.64 -1.27 16.68
C LEU A 149 -15.64 -1.35 15.52
N TRP A 150 -16.84 -0.82 15.76
CA TRP A 150 -17.96 -0.89 14.85
C TRP A 150 -18.73 0.42 14.78
N ASP A 151 -19.00 0.90 13.57
CA ASP A 151 -19.91 2.01 13.32
C ASP A 151 -21.35 1.46 13.14
N ASN A 152 -22.19 1.62 14.14
CA ASN A 152 -23.59 1.17 14.12
C ASN A 152 -24.45 1.86 13.06
N ARG A 153 -24.09 3.06 12.61
CA ARG A 153 -24.88 3.83 11.64
C ARG A 153 -24.62 3.37 10.21
N ARG A 154 -23.34 3.03 9.92
CA ARG A 154 -22.90 2.68 8.58
C ARG A 154 -22.69 1.18 8.39
N GLU A 155 -22.80 0.42 9.45
CA GLU A 155 -22.45 -1.00 9.49
C GLU A 155 -21.02 -1.24 8.96
N ASN A 156 -20.04 -0.50 9.48
CA ASN A 156 -18.66 -0.57 9.07
C ASN A 156 -17.76 -1.06 10.21
N TRP A 157 -16.77 -1.86 9.84
CA TRP A 157 -15.62 -2.16 10.69
C TRP A 157 -14.76 -0.91 10.85
N ILE A 158 -14.35 -0.62 12.08
CA ILE A 158 -13.46 0.48 12.43
C ILE A 158 -12.18 -0.12 13.01
N THR A 159 -11.07 0.16 12.34
CA THR A 159 -9.74 -0.28 12.78
C THR A 159 -8.92 0.95 13.13
N PRO A 160 -8.59 1.20 14.40
CA PRO A 160 -7.69 2.28 14.80
C PRO A 160 -6.33 2.12 14.13
N ILE A 161 -5.78 3.22 13.67
CA ILE A 161 -4.44 3.28 13.09
C ILE A 161 -3.56 4.08 14.05
N ARG A 162 -2.53 3.42 14.56
CA ARG A 162 -1.62 3.98 15.55
C ARG A 162 -0.22 4.09 14.98
N ASN A 163 0.51 5.13 15.35
CA ASN A 163 1.93 5.20 15.07
C ASN A 163 2.63 4.04 15.79
N ALA A 164 3.41 3.26 15.06
CA ALA A 164 4.00 2.02 15.57
C ALA A 164 5.04 2.28 16.69
N ALA A 165 5.74 3.41 16.66
CA ALA A 165 6.77 3.75 17.63
C ALA A 165 6.19 4.36 18.93
N THR A 166 5.15 5.20 18.81
CA THR A 166 4.62 5.97 19.95
C THR A 166 3.30 5.42 20.49
N GLY A 167 2.59 4.59 19.72
CA GLY A 167 1.25 4.11 20.04
C GLY A 167 0.15 5.18 19.91
N VAL A 168 0.49 6.40 19.53
CA VAL A 168 -0.46 7.51 19.40
C VAL A 168 -1.46 7.23 18.28
N LEU A 169 -2.74 7.51 18.53
CA LEU A 169 -3.80 7.36 17.55
C LEU A 169 -3.60 8.38 16.41
N MET A 170 -3.44 7.89 15.20
CA MET A 170 -3.32 8.69 13.99
C MET A 170 -4.65 8.83 13.25
N GLY A 171 -5.57 7.92 13.50
CA GLY A 171 -6.87 7.86 12.87
C GLY A 171 -7.44 6.45 12.86
N TRP A 172 -8.29 6.19 11.90
CA TRP A 172 -8.85 4.84 11.72
C TRP A 172 -9.14 4.53 10.26
N GLN A 173 -9.22 3.25 9.98
CA GLN A 173 -9.69 2.71 8.72
C GLN A 173 -11.13 2.24 8.88
N GLU A 174 -12.02 2.68 7.98
CA GLU A 174 -13.36 2.16 7.84
C GLU A 174 -13.40 1.11 6.73
N LYS A 175 -13.96 -0.06 7.00
CA LYS A 175 -14.20 -1.11 6.00
C LYS A 175 -15.66 -1.52 6.06
N GLY A 176 -16.37 -1.49 4.94
CA GLY A 176 -17.78 -1.87 4.85
C GLY A 176 -18.01 -3.34 5.24
N TYR A 177 -19.05 -3.60 6.01
CA TYR A 177 -19.53 -4.96 6.23
C TYR A 177 -20.17 -5.51 4.97
N ARG A 178 -20.97 -4.66 4.28
CA ARG A 178 -21.60 -4.97 3.00
C ARG A 178 -20.93 -4.20 1.88
N GLY A 179 -20.50 -4.91 0.84
CA GLY A 179 -19.88 -4.29 -0.33
C GLY A 179 -18.42 -3.90 -0.16
N ARG A 180 -17.86 -3.28 -1.21
CA ARG A 180 -16.44 -2.89 -1.28
C ARG A 180 -16.23 -1.43 -0.85
N PHE A 181 -16.62 -1.09 0.38
CA PHE A 181 -16.35 0.23 0.93
C PHE A 181 -15.07 0.21 1.75
N PHE A 182 -14.25 1.23 1.54
CA PHE A 182 -12.99 1.40 2.25
C PHE A 182 -12.63 2.88 2.32
N ARG A 183 -12.29 3.38 3.51
CA ARG A 183 -11.86 4.75 3.72
C ARG A 183 -10.93 4.87 4.93
N ASN A 184 -9.93 5.75 4.85
CA ASN A 184 -9.15 6.18 6.01
C ASN A 184 -9.62 7.55 6.50
N TYR A 185 -9.62 7.74 7.82
CA TYR A 185 -9.91 9.00 8.48
C TYR A 185 -8.77 9.37 9.45
N PRO A 186 -8.26 10.63 9.40
CA PRO A 186 -8.54 11.65 8.40
C PRO A 186 -8.05 11.27 7.00
N SER A 187 -8.58 11.94 6.00
CA SER A 187 -8.06 11.81 4.63
C SER A 187 -6.60 12.28 4.60
N GLY A 188 -5.73 11.57 3.89
CA GLY A 188 -4.30 11.90 3.80
C GLY A 188 -3.43 11.42 4.96
N MET A 189 -4.00 10.70 5.94
CA MET A 189 -3.23 10.11 7.04
C MET A 189 -2.09 9.22 6.53
N LYS A 190 -0.91 9.37 7.13
CA LYS A 190 0.30 8.58 6.82
C LYS A 190 0.26 7.19 7.46
N LYS A 191 -0.64 6.33 7.00
CA LYS A 191 -0.71 4.93 7.46
C LYS A 191 0.60 4.14 7.24
N SER A 192 1.51 4.67 6.40
CA SER A 192 2.85 4.14 6.17
C SER A 192 3.72 4.04 7.44
N GLU A 193 3.42 4.86 8.47
CA GLU A 193 4.11 4.84 9.76
C GLU A 193 3.47 3.87 10.76
N SER A 194 2.47 3.10 10.32
CA SER A 194 1.73 2.14 11.14
C SER A 194 1.88 0.73 10.60
N LEU A 195 1.95 -0.23 11.51
CA LEU A 195 1.84 -1.65 11.22
C LEU A 195 0.85 -2.23 12.22
N PHE A 196 -0.34 -2.62 11.75
CA PHE A 196 -1.39 -3.14 12.63
C PHE A 196 -0.92 -4.42 13.32
N GLY A 197 -1.20 -4.55 14.60
CA GLY A 197 -0.77 -5.72 15.39
C GLY A 197 0.67 -5.68 15.87
N PHE A 198 1.48 -4.70 15.45
CA PHE A 198 2.90 -4.61 15.85
C PHE A 198 3.09 -4.44 17.37
N LYS A 199 2.20 -3.68 18.02
CA LYS A 199 2.21 -3.54 19.50
C LYS A 199 1.93 -4.86 20.23
N GLN A 200 1.16 -5.76 19.62
CA GLN A 200 0.80 -7.07 20.16
C GLN A 200 1.81 -8.17 19.79
N TYR A 201 2.68 -7.89 18.81
CA TYR A 201 3.78 -8.79 18.46
C TYR A 201 4.85 -8.77 19.57
N VAL A 202 5.26 -9.94 20.03
CA VAL A 202 6.26 -10.08 21.10
C VAL A 202 7.55 -10.69 20.55
N GLU A 203 7.45 -11.89 19.97
CA GLU A 203 8.60 -12.66 19.47
C GLU A 203 8.14 -13.77 18.51
N GLY A 204 9.07 -14.44 17.88
CA GLY A 204 8.83 -15.57 16.96
C GLY A 204 8.57 -15.15 15.52
N ASP A 205 7.79 -15.95 14.81
CA ASP A 205 7.43 -15.69 13.43
C ASP A 205 6.51 -14.47 13.33
N MET A 206 6.87 -13.49 12.49
CA MET A 206 5.98 -12.40 12.14
C MET A 206 5.23 -12.76 10.84
N ILE A 207 3.91 -12.86 10.91
CA ILE A 207 3.04 -13.17 9.77
C ILE A 207 2.47 -11.87 9.22
N VAL A 208 2.94 -11.44 8.07
CA VAL A 208 2.55 -10.17 7.43
C VAL A 208 1.41 -10.42 6.44
N VAL A 209 0.28 -9.76 6.68
CA VAL A 209 -0.92 -9.81 5.83
C VAL A 209 -1.33 -8.41 5.37
N GLU A 210 -2.29 -8.30 4.44
CA GLU A 210 -2.76 -7.01 3.94
C GLU A 210 -3.80 -6.37 4.87
N SER A 211 -4.72 -7.16 5.39
CA SER A 211 -5.90 -6.67 6.10
C SER A 211 -5.80 -6.84 7.62
N PRO A 212 -6.11 -5.81 8.42
CA PRO A 212 -6.22 -5.93 9.87
C PRO A 212 -7.17 -7.02 10.35
N LEU A 213 -8.28 -7.25 9.66
CA LEU A 213 -9.23 -8.29 10.06
C LEU A 213 -8.66 -9.70 9.91
N ASP A 214 -7.67 -9.91 9.03
CA ASP A 214 -7.01 -11.20 8.87
C ASP A 214 -6.06 -11.47 10.05
N VAL A 215 -5.41 -10.44 10.59
CA VAL A 215 -4.66 -10.54 11.86
C VAL A 215 -5.58 -10.98 13.01
N VAL A 216 -6.76 -10.36 13.11
CA VAL A 216 -7.75 -10.73 14.13
C VAL A 216 -8.27 -12.16 13.90
N ARG A 217 -8.39 -12.58 12.64
CA ARG A 217 -8.76 -13.95 12.29
C ARG A 217 -7.68 -14.96 12.71
N LEU A 218 -6.42 -14.70 12.40
CA LEU A 218 -5.29 -15.52 12.86
C LEU A 218 -5.33 -15.71 14.39
N HIS A 219 -5.45 -14.62 15.14
CA HIS A 219 -5.54 -14.65 16.59
C HIS A 219 -6.78 -15.40 17.09
N SER A 220 -7.92 -15.26 16.41
CA SER A 220 -9.17 -15.99 16.72
C SER A 220 -9.00 -17.51 16.56
N LEU A 221 -8.12 -17.93 15.69
CA LEU A 221 -7.73 -19.32 15.48
C LEU A 221 -6.60 -19.78 16.43
N GLY A 222 -6.05 -18.90 17.27
CA GLY A 222 -4.95 -19.19 18.18
C GLY A 222 -3.58 -19.13 17.52
N ILE A 223 -3.46 -18.46 16.37
CA ILE A 223 -2.19 -18.19 15.66
C ILE A 223 -1.76 -16.77 16.00
N THR A 224 -0.60 -16.63 16.63
CA THR A 224 -0.02 -15.34 17.06
C THR A 224 1.00 -14.82 16.04
N GLY A 225 1.50 -13.59 16.25
CA GLY A 225 2.52 -12.99 15.39
C GLY A 225 1.98 -12.30 14.13
N GLY A 226 0.64 -12.25 13.95
CA GLY A 226 0.03 -11.55 12.81
C GLY A 226 0.19 -10.04 12.88
N VAL A 227 0.58 -9.41 11.76
CA VAL A 227 0.62 -7.96 11.55
C VAL A 227 0.06 -7.60 10.18
N ALA A 228 -0.50 -6.38 10.00
CA ALA A 228 -1.06 -5.98 8.71
C ALA A 228 -0.56 -4.62 8.24
N THR A 229 -0.40 -4.50 6.93
CA THR A 229 0.11 -3.32 6.23
C THR A 229 -0.96 -2.31 5.83
N PHE A 230 -2.24 -2.60 6.09
CA PHE A 230 -3.40 -1.81 5.67
C PHE A 230 -3.57 -1.72 4.14
N GLY A 231 -3.18 -2.73 3.40
CA GLY A 231 -3.29 -2.88 1.96
C GLY A 231 -2.03 -3.45 1.32
N SER A 232 -2.04 -3.65 0.01
CA SER A 232 -0.97 -4.32 -0.74
C SER A 232 0.34 -3.53 -0.85
N MET A 233 0.32 -2.21 -0.66
CA MET A 233 1.54 -1.40 -0.71
C MET A 233 2.22 -1.36 0.66
N VAL A 234 3.47 -1.81 0.72
CA VAL A 234 4.30 -1.81 1.92
C VAL A 234 5.31 -0.67 1.85
N SER A 235 5.32 0.21 2.85
CA SER A 235 6.23 1.34 2.93
C SER A 235 7.59 0.96 3.47
N LYS A 236 8.58 1.84 3.25
CA LYS A 236 9.92 1.68 3.85
C LYS A 236 9.87 1.64 5.38
N ASP A 237 8.99 2.45 6.00
CA ASP A 237 8.85 2.49 7.45
C ASP A 237 8.24 1.17 7.97
N GLN A 238 7.25 0.62 7.28
CA GLN A 238 6.71 -0.72 7.57
C GLN A 238 7.76 -1.82 7.40
N VAL A 239 8.58 -1.76 6.35
CA VAL A 239 9.70 -2.71 6.16
C VAL A 239 10.68 -2.62 7.34
N ASN A 240 11.00 -1.42 7.83
CA ASN A 240 11.86 -1.24 9.00
C ASN A 240 11.28 -1.85 10.30
N LEU A 241 9.94 -1.86 10.45
CA LEU A 241 9.29 -2.54 11.56
C LEU A 241 9.31 -4.07 11.37
N ILE A 242 8.95 -4.54 10.17
CA ILE A 242 8.86 -5.95 9.81
C ILE A 242 10.21 -6.67 10.00
N ARG A 243 11.30 -6.06 9.57
CA ARG A 243 12.65 -6.64 9.68
C ARG A 243 13.18 -6.77 11.09
N SER A 244 12.45 -6.29 12.09
CA SER A 244 12.82 -6.47 13.52
C SER A 244 12.53 -7.89 14.03
N ALA A 245 11.74 -8.68 13.28
CA ALA A 245 11.46 -10.08 13.60
C ALA A 245 12.59 -11.00 13.15
N ASP A 246 12.80 -12.09 13.89
CA ASP A 246 13.80 -13.11 13.53
C ASP A 246 13.46 -13.82 12.22
N ARG A 247 12.17 -14.07 12.00
CA ARG A 247 11.63 -14.69 10.77
C ARG A 247 10.35 -13.98 10.35
N VAL A 248 10.28 -13.60 9.08
CA VAL A 248 9.12 -12.93 8.50
C VAL A 248 8.46 -13.82 7.46
N ILE A 249 7.15 -14.08 7.62
CA ILE A 249 6.35 -14.84 6.66
C ILE A 249 5.35 -13.90 6.02
N PHE A 250 5.50 -13.64 4.72
CA PHE A 250 4.57 -12.85 3.94
C PHE A 250 3.40 -13.72 3.46
N ALA A 251 2.20 -13.46 3.97
CA ALA A 251 0.94 -14.07 3.58
C ALA A 251 0.03 -13.02 2.95
N MET A 252 0.53 -12.39 1.87
CA MET A 252 -0.21 -11.41 1.08
C MET A 252 -1.37 -12.09 0.34
N ASP A 253 -2.36 -11.32 -0.12
CA ASP A 253 -3.52 -11.88 -0.83
C ASP A 253 -3.09 -12.77 -2.01
N ASN A 254 -3.76 -13.89 -2.21
CA ASN A 254 -3.52 -14.84 -3.30
C ASN A 254 -4.21 -14.35 -4.60
N ASP A 255 -3.82 -13.16 -5.05
CA ASP A 255 -4.25 -12.55 -6.30
C ASP A 255 -3.09 -11.77 -6.95
N ASP A 256 -3.32 -11.21 -8.15
CA ASP A 256 -2.29 -10.47 -8.90
C ASP A 256 -1.68 -9.31 -8.09
N ALA A 257 -2.47 -8.62 -7.27
CA ALA A 257 -1.99 -7.51 -6.46
C ALA A 257 -1.08 -7.99 -5.33
N GLY A 258 -1.45 -9.08 -4.65
CA GLY A 258 -0.62 -9.71 -3.62
C GLY A 258 0.64 -10.35 -4.18
N ALA A 259 0.60 -10.92 -5.40
CA ALA A 259 1.79 -11.42 -6.10
C ALA A 259 2.79 -10.28 -6.38
N HIS A 260 2.32 -9.13 -6.87
CA HIS A 260 3.18 -7.95 -7.08
C HIS A 260 3.75 -7.41 -5.77
N SER A 261 2.94 -7.38 -4.70
CA SER A 261 3.41 -7.04 -3.36
C SER A 261 4.51 -7.97 -2.90
N SER A 262 4.33 -9.28 -3.06
CA SER A 262 5.29 -10.30 -2.66
C SER A 262 6.63 -10.15 -3.41
N VAL A 263 6.61 -9.84 -4.71
CA VAL A 263 7.83 -9.53 -5.48
C VAL A 263 8.54 -8.30 -4.92
N SER A 264 7.80 -7.24 -4.59
CA SER A 264 8.37 -6.03 -3.99
C SER A 264 8.99 -6.31 -2.62
N LEU A 265 8.34 -7.17 -1.81
CA LEU A 265 8.84 -7.59 -0.50
C LEU A 265 10.05 -8.51 -0.59
N LEU A 266 10.10 -9.39 -1.60
CA LEU A 266 11.30 -10.17 -1.92
C LEU A 266 12.49 -9.25 -2.23
N HIS A 267 12.27 -8.21 -3.03
CA HIS A 267 13.31 -7.23 -3.33
C HIS A 267 13.73 -6.47 -2.07
N ALA A 268 12.78 -6.01 -1.27
CA ALA A 268 13.04 -5.33 -0.02
C ALA A 268 13.83 -6.21 0.96
N SER A 269 13.53 -7.51 1.09
CA SER A 269 14.27 -8.42 1.96
C SER A 269 15.74 -8.54 1.59
N ARG A 270 16.04 -8.54 0.28
CA ARG A 270 17.42 -8.57 -0.22
C ARG A 270 18.17 -7.27 0.04
N VAL A 271 17.49 -6.12 -0.17
CA VAL A 271 18.09 -4.78 0.04
C VAL A 271 18.34 -4.51 1.51
N PHE A 272 17.40 -4.84 2.38
CA PHE A 272 17.47 -4.56 3.82
C PHE A 272 18.05 -5.71 4.65
N GLY A 273 18.31 -6.87 4.04
CA GLY A 273 19.03 -7.99 4.65
C GLY A 273 18.27 -8.65 5.79
N PHE A 274 17.02 -9.07 5.61
CA PHE A 274 16.25 -9.81 6.61
C PHE A 274 15.71 -11.14 6.08
N ASP A 275 15.43 -12.09 6.97
CA ASP A 275 14.98 -13.43 6.64
C ASP A 275 13.50 -13.43 6.26
N ALA A 276 13.23 -13.60 4.96
CA ALA A 276 11.89 -13.52 4.38
C ALA A 276 11.43 -14.86 3.84
N TRP A 277 10.21 -15.21 4.20
CA TRP A 277 9.50 -16.43 3.77
C TRP A 277 8.17 -16.02 3.15
N PHE A 278 7.66 -16.85 2.27
CA PHE A 278 6.38 -16.62 1.60
C PHE A 278 5.45 -17.77 1.90
N PHE A 279 4.26 -17.43 2.34
CA PHE A 279 3.19 -18.37 2.67
C PHE A 279 2.86 -19.24 1.45
N ASP A 280 2.63 -20.54 1.68
CA ASP A 280 2.27 -21.47 0.62
C ASP A 280 0.75 -21.60 0.51
N TYR A 281 0.19 -21.06 -0.58
CA TYR A 281 -1.23 -21.19 -0.93
C TYR A 281 -1.55 -22.42 -1.76
N THR A 282 -0.61 -23.33 -1.97
CA THR A 282 -0.82 -24.54 -2.77
C THR A 282 -1.93 -25.41 -2.17
N GLY A 283 -2.90 -25.77 -3.00
CA GLY A 283 -4.02 -26.64 -2.60
C GLY A 283 -5.21 -25.91 -1.97
N THR A 284 -5.23 -24.56 -2.01
CA THR A 284 -6.41 -23.78 -1.61
C THR A 284 -6.80 -22.77 -2.69
N ASP A 285 -8.11 -22.55 -2.84
CA ASP A 285 -8.69 -21.50 -3.69
C ASP A 285 -8.96 -20.20 -2.89
N MET A 286 -8.54 -20.15 -1.63
CA MET A 286 -8.77 -18.98 -0.78
C MET A 286 -7.91 -17.82 -1.22
N LYS A 287 -8.55 -16.64 -1.24
CA LYS A 287 -7.90 -15.38 -1.61
C LYS A 287 -6.91 -14.92 -0.55
N ASP A 288 -7.24 -15.10 0.72
CA ASP A 288 -6.50 -14.60 1.86
C ASP A 288 -6.62 -15.58 3.04
N VAL A 289 -5.76 -15.41 4.04
CA VAL A 289 -5.78 -16.23 5.26
C VAL A 289 -7.06 -16.03 6.09
N GLY A 290 -7.77 -14.93 5.88
CA GLY A 290 -9.04 -14.64 6.55
C GLY A 290 -10.15 -15.61 6.19
N GLY A 291 -10.12 -16.21 4.99
CA GLY A 291 -11.04 -17.24 4.52
C GLY A 291 -10.67 -18.67 4.88
N MET A 292 -9.44 -18.91 5.34
CA MET A 292 -8.90 -20.26 5.57
C MET A 292 -9.28 -20.84 6.93
N SER A 293 -9.30 -22.17 7.00
CA SER A 293 -9.36 -22.90 8.28
C SER A 293 -8.00 -22.85 8.99
N ARG A 294 -8.01 -23.17 10.29
CA ARG A 294 -6.77 -23.23 11.09
C ARG A 294 -5.75 -24.21 10.48
N SER A 295 -6.19 -25.41 10.08
CA SER A 295 -5.33 -26.43 9.51
C SER A 295 -4.68 -26.01 8.18
N GLU A 296 -5.42 -25.32 7.29
CA GLU A 296 -4.88 -24.79 6.05
C GLU A 296 -3.82 -23.72 6.31
N ILE A 297 -4.07 -22.81 7.28
CA ILE A 297 -3.09 -21.78 7.64
C ILE A 297 -1.83 -22.42 8.24
N GLU A 298 -1.96 -23.35 9.19
CA GLU A 298 -0.82 -24.06 9.80
C GLU A 298 0.00 -24.82 8.75
N GLN A 299 -0.67 -25.43 7.75
CA GLN A 299 0.01 -26.10 6.64
C GLN A 299 0.73 -25.09 5.75
N GLY A 300 0.10 -23.97 5.37
CA GLY A 300 0.72 -22.93 4.54
C GLY A 300 1.91 -22.27 5.23
N LEU A 301 1.85 -22.08 6.57
CA LEU A 301 2.98 -21.58 7.36
C LEU A 301 4.13 -22.61 7.43
N ALA A 302 3.80 -23.89 7.63
CA ALA A 302 4.80 -24.99 7.69
C ALA A 302 5.51 -25.19 6.35
N ASN A 303 4.80 -25.02 5.24
CA ASN A 303 5.31 -25.15 3.89
C ASN A 303 5.83 -23.83 3.29
N ALA A 304 5.86 -22.75 4.08
CA ALA A 304 6.32 -21.45 3.60
C ALA A 304 7.70 -21.57 2.93
N LYS A 305 7.84 -20.92 1.77
CA LYS A 305 9.06 -20.98 0.95
C LYS A 305 9.99 -19.82 1.30
N HIS A 306 11.24 -20.13 1.61
CA HIS A 306 12.26 -19.11 1.82
C HIS A 306 12.49 -18.27 0.55
N SER A 307 12.80 -17.00 0.70
CA SER A 307 13.01 -16.02 -0.37
C SER A 307 13.99 -16.45 -1.47
N ILE A 308 14.93 -17.34 -1.16
CA ILE A 308 15.89 -17.90 -2.15
C ILE A 308 15.19 -18.86 -3.13
N ASN A 309 14.17 -19.59 -2.67
CA ASN A 309 13.49 -20.64 -3.41
C ASN A 309 12.07 -20.24 -3.87
N TRP A 310 11.69 -19.00 -3.63
CA TRP A 310 10.33 -18.54 -3.93
C TRP A 310 10.25 -17.85 -5.30
N SER A 311 9.18 -18.13 -6.03
CA SER A 311 8.79 -17.47 -7.28
C SER A 311 7.30 -17.10 -7.21
N ALA A 312 6.96 -15.91 -7.67
CA ALA A 312 5.57 -15.40 -7.67
C ALA A 312 4.67 -16.09 -8.71
N TRP A 313 5.26 -16.87 -9.62
CA TRP A 313 4.61 -17.36 -10.84
C TRP A 313 4.70 -18.88 -10.99
N GLU A 314 4.95 -19.60 -9.92
CA GLU A 314 4.92 -21.07 -9.89
C GLU A 314 3.55 -21.64 -9.53
#